data_f3e5ff1f77c0593624b06c677c30f4c3
#
_entry.id   f3e5ff1f77c0593624b06c677c30f4c3
#
_cell.length_a   1.000
_cell.length_b   1.000
_cell.length_c   1.000
_cell.angle_alpha   90.00
_cell.angle_beta   90.00
_cell.angle_gamma   90.00
#
_symmetry.space_group_name_H-M   'P 1'
#
loop_
_entity.id
_entity.type
_entity.pdbx_description
1 polymer ?
#
loop_
_entity_poly.entity_id
_entity_poly.type
_entity_poly.pdbx_seq_one_letter_code
_entity_poly.pdbx_strand_id
1 'polypeptide(L)'
;MKRLLLLMIVFFGGIVQVVAENTLFYDSKQLTCDLITSICQDKDGFIWIGTDYGLNKFNGIQFTHYYNNPKDSTSLSDNSVKALMLDNEGTLWVGGIGGLQYYVPEENAFRTIKFEESSSFHIMCITQLRSGEIWVGSSGRGIFRIRKDTGTGEQMTDIPDVSEHAHYGVIYEDRHGSIWIGVNGTGLLRYDPSTRTSKIYTRAVLDGGSTISGMAEDHSGNFLLSTGTTAYYYDRENDRFTKIEHNESWLPARSILVSQKGTRYLATFGKGLKVIQPDLKELRSEVITLPFIDVDNAKIRAIYEDHNQNLWIGCYHRGMVMVSKESTPFHFWSVPTREYPQAGVITALYKDDDGHIVSGVEGEGVFKITSEGNITCLLYTSPSPRDRT
;
A
#
# COMPACT_ATOMS: atom_id res chain seq x y z
N MET A 1 41.46 -13.07 -36.67
CA MET A 1 41.52 -13.72 -35.37
C MET A 1 41.71 -12.76 -34.19
N LYS A 2 41.25 -11.52 -34.25
CA LYS A 2 41.36 -10.53 -33.15
C LYS A 2 39.98 -9.92 -32.73
N ARG A 3 38.86 -10.49 -33.18
CA ARG A 3 37.51 -10.01 -32.86
C ARG A 3 36.66 -10.99 -32.04
N LEU A 4 37.22 -12.16 -31.64
CA LEU A 4 36.48 -13.18 -30.89
C LEU A 4 36.89 -13.23 -29.41
N LEU A 5 37.87 -12.40 -28.97
CA LEU A 5 38.33 -12.40 -27.56
C LEU A 5 37.71 -11.27 -26.73
N LEU A 6 36.92 -10.37 -27.36
CA LEU A 6 36.30 -9.24 -26.66
C LEU A 6 34.85 -9.51 -26.20
N LEU A 7 34.32 -10.69 -26.49
CA LEU A 7 32.93 -11.05 -26.14
C LEU A 7 32.82 -12.02 -24.97
N MET A 8 33.94 -12.41 -24.35
CA MET A 8 33.97 -13.33 -23.21
C MET A 8 34.30 -12.67 -21.85
N ILE A 9 34.54 -11.35 -21.82
CA ILE A 9 34.84 -10.61 -20.58
C ILE A 9 33.59 -9.91 -20.00
N VAL A 10 32.46 -9.92 -20.71
CA VAL A 10 31.22 -9.22 -20.28
C VAL A 10 30.28 -10.08 -19.42
N PHE A 11 30.64 -11.35 -19.16
CA PHE A 11 29.74 -12.27 -18.43
C PHE A 11 30.10 -12.55 -16.97
N PHE A 12 31.06 -11.82 -16.37
CA PHE A 12 31.34 -11.91 -14.94
C PHE A 12 31.40 -10.55 -14.22
N GLY A 13 30.80 -9.52 -14.81
CA GLY A 13 30.43 -8.34 -14.09
C GLY A 13 29.11 -8.61 -13.35
N GLY A 14 29.18 -8.98 -12.09
CA GLY A 14 27.99 -8.98 -11.24
C GLY A 14 27.33 -7.62 -11.37
N ILE A 15 26.09 -7.59 -11.81
CA ILE A 15 25.25 -6.40 -11.76
C ILE A 15 25.10 -6.08 -10.27
N VAL A 16 25.92 -5.15 -9.78
CA VAL A 16 25.68 -4.52 -8.48
C VAL A 16 24.43 -3.71 -8.68
N GLN A 17 23.29 -4.27 -8.32
CA GLN A 17 22.07 -3.51 -8.22
C GLN A 17 22.29 -2.49 -7.11
N VAL A 18 22.46 -1.22 -7.48
CA VAL A 18 22.41 -0.11 -6.54
C VAL A 18 21.03 -0.16 -5.91
N VAL A 19 20.96 -0.60 -4.67
CA VAL A 19 19.73 -0.51 -3.86
C VAL A 19 19.38 0.97 -3.81
N ALA A 20 18.16 1.34 -4.15
CA ALA A 20 17.69 2.70 -3.96
C ALA A 20 17.94 3.08 -2.48
N GLU A 21 18.77 4.06 -2.25
CA GLU A 21 19.30 4.46 -0.93
C GLU A 21 18.24 4.80 0.11
N ASN A 22 16.97 4.81 -0.29
CA ASN A 22 15.82 5.35 0.45
C ASN A 22 14.73 4.33 0.71
N THR A 23 14.98 3.04 0.58
CA THR A 23 13.92 2.03 0.63
C THR A 23 14.10 1.08 1.80
N LEU A 24 13.06 0.91 2.61
CA LEU A 24 12.97 -0.10 3.67
C LEU A 24 11.94 -1.16 3.31
N PHE A 25 12.23 -2.39 3.66
CA PHE A 25 11.37 -3.54 3.40
C PHE A 25 11.01 -4.24 4.72
N TYR A 26 9.74 -4.59 4.86
CA TYR A 26 9.19 -5.28 6.02
C TYR A 26 8.40 -6.52 5.56
N ASP A 27 8.74 -7.66 6.08
CA ASP A 27 8.11 -8.95 5.78
C ASP A 27 7.42 -9.58 7.00
N SER A 28 7.01 -10.83 6.89
CA SER A 28 6.38 -11.58 7.97
C SER A 28 7.25 -11.83 9.21
N LYS A 29 8.51 -11.44 9.19
CA LYS A 29 9.36 -11.46 10.40
C LYS A 29 9.09 -10.26 11.30
N GLN A 30 8.66 -9.15 10.71
CA GLN A 30 8.33 -7.92 11.43
C GLN A 30 6.83 -7.66 11.49
N LEU A 31 6.05 -8.15 10.54
CA LEU A 31 4.60 -7.95 10.43
C LEU A 31 3.82 -9.18 10.90
N THR A 32 2.59 -8.98 11.32
CA THR A 32 1.67 -10.06 11.68
C THR A 32 1.37 -11.00 10.52
N CYS A 33 1.38 -10.45 9.30
CA CYS A 33 1.18 -11.18 8.04
C CYS A 33 1.75 -10.35 6.88
N ASP A 34 2.20 -11.00 5.83
CA ASP A 34 2.74 -10.39 4.62
C ASP A 34 1.68 -9.96 3.57
N LEU A 35 0.39 -10.19 3.87
CA LEU A 35 -0.74 -9.73 3.07
C LEU A 35 -1.28 -8.41 3.63
N ILE A 36 -0.78 -7.30 3.08
CA ILE A 36 -1.18 -5.95 3.51
C ILE A 36 -2.50 -5.58 2.86
N THR A 37 -3.44 -5.09 3.66
CA THR A 37 -4.80 -4.71 3.20
C THR A 37 -5.04 -3.22 3.20
N SER A 38 -4.53 -2.52 4.22
CA SER A 38 -4.72 -1.08 4.41
C SER A 38 -3.57 -0.48 5.21
N ILE A 39 -3.30 0.80 5.01
CA ILE A 39 -2.25 1.56 5.70
C ILE A 39 -2.79 2.94 6.02
N CYS A 40 -2.56 3.44 7.23
CA CYS A 40 -2.80 4.84 7.57
C CYS A 40 -1.81 5.31 8.64
N GLN A 41 -1.70 6.62 8.84
CA GLN A 41 -0.90 7.24 9.88
C GLN A 41 -1.82 7.91 10.89
N ASP A 42 -1.56 7.75 12.20
CA ASP A 42 -2.28 8.47 13.23
C ASP A 42 -1.70 9.87 13.48
N LYS A 43 -2.38 10.65 14.35
CA LYS A 43 -1.98 12.02 14.69
C LYS A 43 -0.61 12.12 15.38
N ASP A 44 -0.18 11.05 16.04
CA ASP A 44 1.09 10.97 16.76
C ASP A 44 2.24 10.50 15.84
N GLY A 45 1.94 10.21 14.57
CA GLY A 45 2.90 9.82 13.55
C GLY A 45 3.14 8.31 13.44
N PHE A 46 2.47 7.48 14.22
CA PHE A 46 2.56 6.03 14.09
C PHE A 46 1.90 5.54 12.81
N ILE A 47 2.53 4.59 12.13
CA ILE A 47 1.96 3.94 10.95
C ILE A 47 1.20 2.69 11.38
N TRP A 48 -0.06 2.63 11.02
CA TRP A 48 -0.94 1.49 11.24
C TRP A 48 -1.10 0.69 9.97
N ILE A 49 -0.87 -0.62 10.06
CA ILE A 49 -0.88 -1.54 8.92
C ILE A 49 -1.86 -2.66 9.20
N GLY A 50 -2.96 -2.66 8.48
CA GLY A 50 -3.93 -3.74 8.47
C GLY A 50 -3.43 -4.89 7.60
N THR A 51 -3.61 -6.10 8.09
CA THR A 51 -3.28 -7.32 7.35
C THR A 51 -4.44 -8.30 7.34
N ASP A 52 -4.31 -9.37 6.59
CA ASP A 52 -5.31 -10.44 6.62
C ASP A 52 -5.24 -11.30 7.90
N TYR A 53 -4.21 -11.08 8.74
CA TYR A 53 -4.05 -11.76 10.02
C TYR A 53 -3.40 -10.86 11.09
N GLY A 54 -4.16 -9.87 11.56
CA GLY A 54 -3.76 -8.93 12.61
C GLY A 54 -3.55 -7.51 12.14
N LEU A 55 -3.33 -6.63 13.11
CA LEU A 55 -3.05 -5.21 12.94
C LEU A 55 -1.69 -4.89 13.51
N ASN A 56 -0.91 -4.05 12.84
CA ASN A 56 0.41 -3.64 13.27
C ASN A 56 0.43 -2.13 13.49
N LYS A 57 1.11 -1.69 14.55
CA LYS A 57 1.45 -0.29 14.83
C LYS A 57 2.96 -0.13 14.78
N PHE A 58 3.47 0.74 13.92
CA PHE A 58 4.89 1.00 13.74
C PHE A 58 5.26 2.39 14.29
N ASN A 59 6.28 2.45 15.13
CA ASN A 59 6.74 3.69 15.78
C ASN A 59 8.01 4.28 15.13
N GLY A 60 8.39 3.80 13.95
CA GLY A 60 9.65 4.18 13.28
C GLY A 60 10.82 3.24 13.57
N ILE A 61 10.73 2.40 14.61
CA ILE A 61 11.79 1.49 15.05
C ILE A 61 11.28 0.05 15.15
N GLN A 62 10.14 -0.16 15.78
CA GLN A 62 9.59 -1.48 16.07
C GLN A 62 8.08 -1.54 15.84
N PHE A 63 7.59 -2.76 15.64
CA PHE A 63 6.17 -3.06 15.49
C PHE A 63 5.57 -3.53 16.81
N THR A 64 4.35 -3.03 17.10
CA THR A 64 3.43 -3.60 18.09
C THR A 64 2.35 -4.33 17.33
N HIS A 65 2.04 -5.56 17.76
CA HIS A 65 1.10 -6.44 17.07
C HIS A 65 -0.19 -6.58 17.88
N TYR A 66 -1.32 -6.51 17.17
CA TYR A 66 -2.65 -6.70 17.75
C TYR A 66 -3.35 -7.86 17.05
N TYR A 67 -3.93 -8.74 17.86
CA TYR A 67 -4.67 -9.91 17.41
C TYR A 67 -6.02 -10.02 18.09
N ASN A 68 -6.91 -10.79 17.51
CA ASN A 68 -8.13 -11.22 18.19
C ASN A 68 -7.78 -12.15 19.37
N ASN A 69 -8.36 -11.84 20.51
CA ASN A 69 -8.38 -12.71 21.69
C ASN A 69 -9.84 -12.92 22.12
N PRO A 70 -10.46 -14.08 21.87
CA PRO A 70 -11.87 -14.32 22.21
C PRO A 70 -12.21 -14.18 23.70
N LYS A 71 -11.19 -14.17 24.57
CA LYS A 71 -11.37 -13.98 26.03
C LYS A 71 -11.26 -12.52 26.46
N ASP A 72 -10.90 -11.63 25.54
CA ASP A 72 -10.70 -10.20 25.79
C ASP A 72 -11.52 -9.37 24.78
N SER A 73 -12.65 -8.85 25.25
CA SER A 73 -13.55 -8.02 24.44
C SER A 73 -12.96 -6.68 24.01
N THR A 74 -11.78 -6.31 24.54
CA THR A 74 -11.05 -5.09 24.19
C THR A 74 -9.96 -5.34 23.12
N SER A 75 -9.77 -6.58 22.71
CA SER A 75 -8.89 -6.97 21.62
C SER A 75 -9.57 -6.74 20.25
N LEU A 76 -8.86 -7.00 19.15
CA LEU A 76 -9.49 -7.02 17.83
C LEU A 76 -10.66 -8.01 17.80
N SER A 77 -11.77 -7.63 17.14
CA SER A 77 -12.95 -8.49 16.97
C SER A 77 -12.68 -9.68 16.04
N ASP A 78 -11.77 -9.49 15.07
CA ASP A 78 -11.27 -10.52 14.17
C ASP A 78 -9.86 -10.16 13.69
N ASN A 79 -9.08 -11.15 13.27
CA ASN A 79 -7.73 -10.90 12.77
C ASN A 79 -7.72 -10.30 11.35
N SER A 80 -8.77 -10.49 10.56
CA SER A 80 -8.81 -9.98 9.18
C SER A 80 -9.23 -8.50 9.14
N VAL A 81 -8.25 -7.61 9.11
CA VAL A 81 -8.44 -6.17 8.94
C VAL A 81 -8.55 -5.85 7.44
N LYS A 82 -9.56 -5.10 7.02
CA LYS A 82 -9.80 -4.73 5.61
C LYS A 82 -9.66 -3.24 5.34
N ALA A 83 -10.06 -2.41 6.29
CA ALA A 83 -10.04 -0.96 6.17
C ALA A 83 -9.53 -0.30 7.45
N LEU A 84 -8.72 0.74 7.29
CA LEU A 84 -8.26 1.64 8.33
C LEU A 84 -8.60 3.06 7.92
N MET A 85 -9.01 3.88 8.88
CA MET A 85 -9.24 5.31 8.67
C MET A 85 -8.92 6.06 9.96
N LEU A 86 -8.25 7.20 9.84
CA LEU A 86 -8.13 8.17 10.91
C LEU A 86 -9.20 9.25 10.70
N ASP A 87 -10.05 9.50 11.71
CA ASP A 87 -11.03 10.58 11.65
C ASP A 87 -10.41 11.96 11.98
N ASN A 88 -11.15 13.02 11.74
CA ASN A 88 -10.70 14.40 12.01
C ASN A 88 -10.45 14.69 13.49
N GLU A 89 -10.95 13.86 14.40
CA GLU A 89 -10.68 13.93 15.84
C GLU A 89 -9.40 13.16 16.23
N GLY A 90 -8.82 12.42 15.28
CA GLY A 90 -7.63 11.58 15.48
C GLY A 90 -7.95 10.20 16.05
N THR A 91 -9.19 9.73 15.91
CA THR A 91 -9.57 8.36 16.30
C THR A 91 -9.25 7.41 15.15
N LEU A 92 -8.52 6.33 15.43
CA LEU A 92 -8.28 5.25 14.49
C LEU A 92 -9.49 4.30 14.44
N TRP A 93 -10.06 4.16 13.26
CA TRP A 93 -11.12 3.21 12.95
C TRP A 93 -10.56 1.97 12.25
N VAL A 94 -11.03 0.80 12.67
CA VAL A 94 -10.59 -0.50 12.17
C VAL A 94 -11.82 -1.28 11.72
N GLY A 95 -11.88 -1.59 10.43
CA GLY A 95 -12.95 -2.38 9.83
C GLY A 95 -12.44 -3.70 9.25
N GLY A 96 -13.23 -4.75 9.38
CA GLY A 96 -12.87 -6.07 8.88
C GLY A 96 -14.00 -7.09 8.99
N ILE A 97 -13.65 -8.37 9.03
CA ILE A 97 -14.63 -9.47 9.13
C ILE A 97 -15.37 -9.43 10.46
N GLY A 98 -14.73 -9.00 11.54
CA GLY A 98 -15.34 -8.89 12.85
C GLY A 98 -16.19 -7.64 13.09
N GLY A 99 -16.47 -6.83 12.04
CA GLY A 99 -17.24 -5.60 12.12
C GLY A 99 -16.37 -4.34 12.16
N LEU A 100 -16.85 -3.32 12.88
CA LEU A 100 -16.20 -2.03 13.02
C LEU A 100 -15.79 -1.79 14.47
N GLN A 101 -14.57 -1.36 14.66
CA GLN A 101 -14.01 -0.95 15.95
C GLN A 101 -13.30 0.40 15.82
N TYR A 102 -13.07 1.05 16.97
CA TYR A 102 -12.15 2.16 17.07
C TYR A 102 -11.13 1.92 18.20
N TYR A 103 -9.94 2.46 18.05
CA TYR A 103 -8.85 2.31 19.02
C TYR A 103 -8.90 3.41 20.08
N VAL A 104 -8.69 3.05 21.33
CA VAL A 104 -8.60 3.93 22.50
C VAL A 104 -7.15 3.89 23.01
N PRO A 105 -6.33 4.93 22.70
CA PRO A 105 -4.90 4.92 23.00
C PRO A 105 -4.59 4.79 24.51
N GLU A 106 -5.36 5.45 25.37
CA GLU A 106 -5.15 5.50 26.83
C GLU A 106 -5.32 4.13 27.48
N GLU A 107 -6.16 3.29 26.90
CA GLU A 107 -6.44 1.94 27.38
C GLU A 107 -5.67 0.88 26.60
N ASN A 108 -5.05 1.26 25.48
CA ASN A 108 -4.49 0.34 24.49
C ASN A 108 -5.50 -0.74 24.05
N ALA A 109 -6.74 -0.33 23.79
CA ALA A 109 -7.90 -1.20 23.62
C ALA A 109 -8.72 -0.82 22.40
N PHE A 110 -9.52 -1.76 21.91
CA PHE A 110 -10.48 -1.54 20.83
C PHE A 110 -11.91 -1.56 21.39
N ARG A 111 -12.76 -0.69 20.86
CA ARG A 111 -14.19 -0.61 21.18
C ARG A 111 -15.01 -0.95 19.94
N THR A 112 -15.91 -1.90 20.08
CA THR A 112 -16.73 -2.41 18.97
C THR A 112 -18.01 -1.59 18.81
N ILE A 113 -18.31 -1.19 17.58
CA ILE A 113 -19.58 -0.57 17.20
C ILE A 113 -20.65 -1.67 17.11
N LYS A 114 -21.81 -1.41 17.72
CA LYS A 114 -22.96 -2.32 17.68
C LYS A 114 -23.83 -2.00 16.48
N PHE A 115 -24.24 -3.03 15.74
CA PHE A 115 -25.24 -2.98 14.70
C PHE A 115 -26.50 -3.71 15.17
N GLU A 116 -27.68 -3.28 14.70
CA GLU A 116 -28.95 -3.84 15.18
C GLU A 116 -29.09 -5.35 14.93
N GLU A 117 -28.47 -5.86 13.89
CA GLU A 117 -28.46 -7.29 13.60
C GLU A 117 -27.22 -7.98 14.17
N SER A 118 -27.42 -9.09 14.89
CA SER A 118 -26.39 -9.87 15.59
C SER A 118 -25.48 -10.72 14.68
N SER A 119 -25.53 -10.57 13.37
CA SER A 119 -24.73 -11.34 12.41
C SER A 119 -23.36 -10.69 12.15
N SER A 120 -22.37 -11.50 11.76
CA SER A 120 -21.02 -11.00 11.44
C SER A 120 -21.07 -9.97 10.32
N PHE A 121 -20.48 -8.81 10.55
CA PHE A 121 -20.40 -7.70 9.62
C PHE A 121 -19.01 -7.68 8.97
N HIS A 122 -18.96 -7.72 7.65
CA HIS A 122 -17.74 -7.53 6.90
C HIS A 122 -17.66 -6.08 6.43
N ILE A 123 -16.92 -5.24 7.13
CA ILE A 123 -16.67 -3.86 6.74
C ILE A 123 -15.57 -3.84 5.68
N MET A 124 -15.88 -3.23 4.54
CA MET A 124 -14.97 -3.17 3.38
C MET A 124 -14.31 -1.81 3.21
N CYS A 125 -15.01 -0.73 3.57
CA CYS A 125 -14.49 0.63 3.53
C CYS A 125 -15.07 1.48 4.66
N ILE A 126 -14.31 2.50 5.05
CA ILE A 126 -14.67 3.49 6.07
C ILE A 126 -14.34 4.86 5.49
N THR A 127 -15.26 5.79 5.56
CA THR A 127 -15.07 7.15 5.05
C THR A 127 -15.69 8.15 6.02
N GLN A 128 -14.96 9.20 6.36
CA GLN A 128 -15.52 10.36 7.03
C GLN A 128 -15.89 11.42 5.99
N LEU A 129 -17.13 11.85 6.01
CA LEU A 129 -17.62 12.97 5.17
C LEU A 129 -17.20 14.31 5.78
N ARG A 130 -17.22 15.37 4.98
CA ARG A 130 -16.94 16.75 5.46
C ARG A 130 -17.90 17.22 6.52
N SER A 131 -19.10 16.66 6.55
CA SER A 131 -20.06 16.88 7.64
C SER A 131 -19.58 16.36 9.00
N GLY A 132 -18.53 15.53 9.01
CA GLY A 132 -18.04 14.78 10.17
C GLY A 132 -18.70 13.41 10.33
N GLU A 133 -19.75 13.10 9.56
CA GLU A 133 -20.38 11.79 9.58
C GLU A 133 -19.41 10.71 9.10
N ILE A 134 -19.42 9.57 9.76
CA ILE A 134 -18.65 8.38 9.35
C ILE A 134 -19.61 7.40 8.68
N TRP A 135 -19.30 7.07 7.45
CA TRP A 135 -20.01 6.07 6.66
C TRP A 135 -19.14 4.84 6.45
N VAL A 136 -19.75 3.68 6.54
CA VAL A 136 -19.07 2.41 6.26
C VAL A 136 -19.81 1.60 5.22
N GLY A 137 -19.08 1.06 4.28
CA GLY A 137 -19.59 0.13 3.29
C GLY A 137 -19.31 -1.31 3.72
N SER A 138 -20.30 -2.15 3.59
CA SER A 138 -20.22 -3.56 3.98
C SER A 138 -20.30 -4.52 2.80
N SER A 139 -19.96 -5.77 3.06
CA SER A 139 -20.13 -6.87 2.11
C SER A 139 -21.47 -7.54 2.33
N GLY A 140 -22.48 -7.17 1.50
CA GLY A 140 -23.81 -7.80 1.51
C GLY A 140 -24.76 -7.34 2.62
N ARG A 141 -24.50 -6.17 3.23
CA ARG A 141 -25.33 -5.60 4.30
C ARG A 141 -25.61 -4.10 4.12
N GLY A 142 -25.31 -3.53 2.96
CA GLY A 142 -25.55 -2.13 2.68
C GLY A 142 -24.48 -1.18 3.21
N ILE A 143 -24.90 0.06 3.40
CA ILE A 143 -24.10 1.17 3.94
C ILE A 143 -24.66 1.55 5.30
N PHE A 144 -23.77 1.91 6.22
CA PHE A 144 -24.14 2.32 7.58
C PHE A 144 -23.55 3.69 7.91
N ARG A 145 -24.34 4.49 8.61
CA ARG A 145 -23.92 5.71 9.29
C ARG A 145 -23.52 5.36 10.72
N ILE A 146 -22.36 5.81 11.17
CA ILE A 146 -21.85 5.49 12.49
C ILE A 146 -22.16 6.61 13.48
N ARG A 147 -22.72 6.23 14.60
CA ARG A 147 -23.00 7.08 15.76
C ARG A 147 -21.95 6.77 16.83
N LYS A 148 -20.89 7.59 16.88
CA LYS A 148 -19.78 7.39 17.83
C LYS A 148 -20.23 7.59 19.29
N ASP A 149 -21.10 8.55 19.53
CA ASP A 149 -21.68 8.90 20.83
C ASP A 149 -22.45 7.74 21.48
N THR A 150 -23.20 6.98 20.68
CA THR A 150 -23.95 5.80 21.15
C THR A 150 -23.22 4.49 20.94
N GLY A 151 -22.13 4.48 20.16
CA GLY A 151 -21.39 3.28 19.80
C GLY A 151 -22.18 2.35 18.88
N THR A 152 -23.05 2.92 18.01
CA THR A 152 -23.95 2.15 17.14
C THR A 152 -23.77 2.50 15.65
N GLY A 153 -24.09 1.54 14.78
CA GLY A 153 -24.20 1.74 13.34
C GLY A 153 -25.64 1.62 12.87
N GLU A 154 -26.13 2.64 12.19
CA GLU A 154 -27.48 2.75 11.64
C GLU A 154 -27.45 2.45 10.13
N GLN A 155 -28.26 1.49 9.67
CA GLN A 155 -28.34 1.17 8.24
C GLN A 155 -29.01 2.30 7.47
N MET A 156 -28.41 2.68 6.35
CA MET A 156 -28.91 3.75 5.49
C MET A 156 -29.83 3.15 4.41
N THR A 157 -31.11 3.41 4.54
CA THR A 157 -32.15 2.97 3.59
C THR A 157 -32.73 4.13 2.77
N ASP A 158 -32.27 5.36 3.05
CA ASP A 158 -32.78 6.61 2.48
C ASP A 158 -31.96 7.11 1.27
N ILE A 159 -30.90 6.38 0.87
CA ILE A 159 -30.13 6.69 -0.34
C ILE A 159 -30.75 5.93 -1.52
N PRO A 160 -31.24 6.65 -2.56
CA PRO A 160 -31.77 5.99 -3.74
C PRO A 160 -30.76 5.07 -4.40
N ASP A 161 -31.20 3.97 -4.96
CA ASP A 161 -30.39 2.97 -5.68
C ASP A 161 -29.34 2.22 -4.83
N VAL A 162 -29.31 2.42 -3.51
CA VAL A 162 -28.50 1.64 -2.57
C VAL A 162 -29.29 0.38 -2.17
N SER A 163 -28.72 -0.79 -2.41
CA SER A 163 -29.30 -2.08 -2.03
C SER A 163 -28.73 -2.55 -0.70
N GLU A 164 -29.58 -3.04 0.19
CA GLU A 164 -29.19 -3.65 1.47
C GLU A 164 -28.29 -4.90 1.30
N HIS A 165 -28.35 -5.54 0.13
CA HIS A 165 -27.61 -6.79 -0.13
C HIS A 165 -26.39 -6.63 -1.03
N ALA A 166 -26.06 -5.40 -1.47
CA ALA A 166 -24.92 -5.17 -2.33
C ALA A 166 -23.60 -5.10 -1.54
N HIS A 167 -22.50 -5.22 -2.25
CA HIS A 167 -21.15 -5.11 -1.71
C HIS A 167 -20.58 -3.72 -2.03
N TYR A 168 -20.20 -2.97 -1.01
CA TYR A 168 -19.72 -1.60 -1.12
C TYR A 168 -18.24 -1.56 -0.75
N GLY A 169 -17.38 -1.46 -1.77
CA GLY A 169 -15.92 -1.54 -1.60
C GLY A 169 -15.23 -0.20 -1.37
N VAL A 170 -15.86 0.90 -1.77
CA VAL A 170 -15.30 2.25 -1.64
C VAL A 170 -16.41 3.30 -1.61
N ILE A 171 -16.26 4.29 -0.75
CA ILE A 171 -17.11 5.49 -0.64
C ILE A 171 -16.18 6.69 -0.61
N TYR A 172 -16.49 7.73 -1.37
CA TYR A 172 -15.68 8.93 -1.48
C TYR A 172 -16.56 10.17 -1.64
N GLU A 173 -16.31 11.23 -0.87
CA GLU A 173 -16.94 12.53 -1.05
C GLU A 173 -16.00 13.44 -1.84
N ASP A 174 -16.46 13.94 -3.00
CA ASP A 174 -15.67 14.85 -3.81
C ASP A 174 -15.73 16.29 -3.27
N ARG A 175 -14.86 17.17 -3.78
CA ARG A 175 -14.82 18.60 -3.34
C ARG A 175 -16.12 19.39 -3.58
N HIS A 176 -17.03 18.86 -4.40
CA HIS A 176 -18.33 19.47 -4.69
C HIS A 176 -19.44 18.92 -3.81
N GLY A 177 -19.12 18.01 -2.87
CA GLY A 177 -20.08 17.42 -1.94
C GLY A 177 -20.89 16.25 -2.52
N SER A 178 -20.58 15.79 -3.74
CA SER A 178 -21.16 14.56 -4.24
C SER A 178 -20.51 13.34 -3.58
N ILE A 179 -21.32 12.38 -3.17
CA ILE A 179 -20.84 11.13 -2.59
C ILE A 179 -20.83 10.05 -3.67
N TRP A 180 -19.65 9.51 -3.92
CA TRP A 180 -19.41 8.46 -4.90
C TRP A 180 -19.31 7.12 -4.20
N ILE A 181 -20.06 6.14 -4.67
CA ILE A 181 -20.21 4.84 -4.02
C ILE A 181 -19.93 3.75 -5.04
N GLY A 182 -18.89 2.97 -4.82
CA GLY A 182 -18.54 1.81 -5.63
C GLY A 182 -19.38 0.59 -5.25
N VAL A 183 -20.19 0.12 -6.17
CA VAL A 183 -21.12 -1.02 -5.99
C VAL A 183 -20.63 -2.20 -6.81
N ASN A 184 -20.14 -3.25 -6.15
CA ASN A 184 -19.64 -4.43 -6.84
C ASN A 184 -20.71 -5.07 -7.73
N GLY A 185 -20.36 -5.34 -8.98
CA GLY A 185 -21.27 -5.94 -9.96
C GLY A 185 -22.17 -4.93 -10.70
N THR A 186 -22.42 -3.76 -10.12
CA THR A 186 -23.29 -2.72 -10.70
C THR A 186 -22.50 -1.61 -11.40
N GLY A 187 -21.47 -1.08 -10.72
CA GLY A 187 -20.65 0.02 -11.18
C GLY A 187 -20.48 1.10 -10.13
N LEU A 188 -20.68 2.35 -10.50
CA LEU A 188 -20.49 3.51 -9.65
C LEU A 188 -21.81 4.28 -9.48
N LEU A 189 -22.16 4.62 -8.25
CA LEU A 189 -23.30 5.47 -7.92
C LEU A 189 -22.76 6.83 -7.47
N ARG A 190 -23.31 7.91 -7.99
CA ARG A 190 -23.11 9.29 -7.51
C ARG A 190 -24.38 9.73 -6.78
N TYR A 191 -24.25 10.05 -5.52
CA TYR A 191 -25.33 10.57 -4.67
C TYR A 191 -25.10 12.05 -4.36
N ASP A 192 -26.13 12.87 -4.53
CA ASP A 192 -26.15 14.28 -4.12
C ASP A 192 -26.99 14.41 -2.84
N PRO A 193 -26.35 14.67 -1.68
CA PRO A 193 -27.06 14.79 -0.42
C PRO A 193 -27.99 16.00 -0.36
N SER A 194 -27.71 17.07 -1.13
CA SER A 194 -28.49 18.31 -1.12
C SER A 194 -29.86 18.15 -1.78
N THR A 195 -29.90 17.39 -2.88
CA THR A 195 -31.12 17.08 -3.64
C THR A 195 -31.70 15.73 -3.30
N ARG A 196 -30.96 14.88 -2.59
CA ARG A 196 -31.29 13.48 -2.29
C ARG A 196 -31.55 12.64 -3.56
N THR A 197 -30.79 12.93 -4.62
CA THR A 197 -30.90 12.20 -5.89
C THR A 197 -29.63 11.39 -6.14
N SER A 198 -29.77 10.31 -6.90
CA SER A 198 -28.67 9.48 -7.31
C SER A 198 -28.60 9.32 -8.82
N LYS A 199 -27.39 9.00 -9.32
CA LYS A 199 -27.13 8.62 -10.70
C LYS A 199 -26.19 7.42 -10.74
N ILE A 200 -26.57 6.40 -11.52
CA ILE A 200 -25.77 5.19 -11.70
C ILE A 200 -24.97 5.29 -13.00
N TYR A 201 -23.65 5.04 -12.90
CA TYR A 201 -22.77 4.79 -14.03
C TYR A 201 -22.51 3.28 -14.09
N THR A 202 -23.18 2.64 -15.05
CA THR A 202 -23.17 1.17 -15.16
C THR A 202 -21.83 0.64 -15.69
N ARG A 203 -21.65 -0.68 -15.63
CA ARG A 203 -20.51 -1.40 -16.23
C ARG A 203 -20.30 -1.07 -17.71
N ALA A 204 -21.35 -0.78 -18.46
CA ALA A 204 -21.23 -0.43 -19.88
C ALA A 204 -20.52 0.90 -20.10
N VAL A 205 -20.64 1.85 -19.16
CA VAL A 205 -19.93 3.14 -19.18
C VAL A 205 -18.46 2.99 -18.78
N LEU A 206 -18.13 1.93 -18.04
CA LEU A 206 -16.80 1.65 -17.48
C LEU A 206 -16.14 0.43 -18.16
N ASP A 207 -16.33 0.25 -19.47
CA ASP A 207 -15.74 -0.83 -20.28
C ASP A 207 -15.81 -2.23 -19.62
N GLY A 208 -16.92 -2.55 -18.97
CA GLY A 208 -17.10 -3.80 -18.26
C GLY A 208 -16.49 -3.86 -16.86
N GLY A 209 -15.86 -2.80 -16.37
CA GLY A 209 -15.35 -2.69 -15.02
C GLY A 209 -16.46 -2.78 -13.99
N SER A 210 -16.56 -3.92 -13.30
CA SER A 210 -17.65 -4.20 -12.34
C SER A 210 -17.28 -3.96 -10.89
N THR A 211 -16.01 -3.77 -10.62
CA THR A 211 -15.46 -3.54 -9.28
C THR A 211 -14.75 -2.20 -9.26
N ILE A 212 -15.27 -1.28 -8.48
CA ILE A 212 -14.61 -0.03 -8.19
C ILE A 212 -13.67 -0.28 -7.01
N SER A 213 -12.38 0.00 -7.21
CA SER A 213 -11.33 -0.37 -6.24
C SER A 213 -10.63 0.81 -5.59
N GLY A 214 -10.72 2.00 -6.19
CA GLY A 214 -10.15 3.22 -5.63
C GLY A 214 -10.72 4.47 -6.27
N MET A 215 -10.79 5.53 -5.50
CA MET A 215 -11.22 6.85 -5.91
C MET A 215 -10.31 7.90 -5.28
N ALA A 216 -10.00 8.95 -6.02
CA ALA A 216 -9.24 10.10 -5.52
C ALA A 216 -9.58 11.34 -6.33
N GLU A 217 -9.35 12.50 -5.75
CA GLU A 217 -9.42 13.78 -6.45
C GLU A 217 -8.03 14.43 -6.41
N ASP A 218 -7.54 14.90 -7.56
CA ASP A 218 -6.26 15.57 -7.63
C ASP A 218 -6.34 17.05 -7.24
N HIS A 219 -5.20 17.68 -7.10
CA HIS A 219 -5.13 19.11 -6.71
C HIS A 219 -5.84 20.06 -7.69
N SER A 220 -5.96 19.65 -8.95
CA SER A 220 -6.66 20.41 -9.99
C SER A 220 -8.18 20.15 -10.01
N GLY A 221 -8.68 19.21 -9.20
CA GLY A 221 -10.09 18.86 -9.14
C GLY A 221 -10.51 17.77 -10.08
N ASN A 222 -9.56 17.08 -10.71
CA ASN A 222 -9.90 15.93 -11.51
C ASN A 222 -10.22 14.74 -10.60
N PHE A 223 -11.42 14.19 -10.76
CA PHE A 223 -11.83 12.99 -10.04
C PHE A 223 -11.35 11.75 -10.81
N LEU A 224 -10.60 10.91 -10.11
CA LEU A 224 -9.97 9.71 -10.62
C LEU A 224 -10.66 8.48 -10.07
N LEU A 225 -10.79 7.46 -10.91
CA LEU A 225 -11.45 6.20 -10.59
C LEU A 225 -10.60 5.03 -11.06
N SER A 226 -10.38 4.04 -10.21
CA SER A 226 -9.80 2.75 -10.61
C SER A 226 -10.84 1.64 -10.58
N THR A 227 -10.77 0.77 -11.58
CA THR A 227 -11.60 -0.42 -11.68
C THR A 227 -10.73 -1.68 -11.69
N GLY A 228 -11.35 -2.85 -11.61
CA GLY A 228 -10.63 -4.11 -11.74
C GLY A 228 -9.93 -4.31 -13.09
N THR A 229 -10.09 -3.40 -14.05
CA THR A 229 -9.57 -3.52 -15.42
C THR A 229 -8.70 -2.35 -15.88
N THR A 230 -8.94 -1.13 -15.39
CA THR A 230 -8.20 0.09 -15.79
C THR A 230 -8.50 1.27 -14.86
N ALA A 231 -8.05 2.47 -15.24
CA ALA A 231 -8.35 3.74 -14.58
C ALA A 231 -9.06 4.72 -15.51
N TYR A 232 -9.81 5.63 -14.91
CA TYR A 232 -10.57 6.67 -15.60
C TYR A 232 -10.39 8.01 -14.89
N TYR A 233 -10.61 9.09 -15.62
CA TYR A 233 -10.92 10.39 -15.04
C TYR A 233 -12.35 10.80 -15.39
N TYR A 234 -12.96 11.56 -14.50
CA TYR A 234 -14.32 12.06 -14.67
C TYR A 234 -14.32 13.47 -15.28
N ASP A 235 -14.89 13.60 -16.45
CA ASP A 235 -15.15 14.86 -17.14
C ASP A 235 -16.49 15.42 -16.63
N ARG A 236 -16.40 16.40 -15.73
CA ARG A 236 -17.59 17.00 -15.09
C ARG A 236 -18.46 17.78 -16.05
N GLU A 237 -17.88 18.44 -17.06
CA GLU A 237 -18.63 19.26 -18.02
C GLU A 237 -19.52 18.39 -18.88
N ASN A 238 -19.02 17.23 -19.29
CA ASN A 238 -19.75 16.30 -20.15
C ASN A 238 -20.40 15.15 -19.38
N ASP A 239 -20.26 15.12 -18.04
CA ASP A 239 -20.81 14.10 -17.14
C ASP A 239 -20.47 12.67 -17.58
N ARG A 240 -19.20 12.42 -17.90
CA ARG A 240 -18.73 11.13 -18.42
C ARG A 240 -17.36 10.73 -17.86
N PHE A 241 -17.12 9.43 -17.84
CA PHE A 241 -15.80 8.86 -17.55
C PHE A 241 -15.01 8.67 -18.84
N THR A 242 -13.76 9.13 -18.85
CA THR A 242 -12.81 8.93 -19.95
C THR A 242 -11.72 8.00 -19.44
N LYS A 243 -11.45 6.95 -20.21
CA LYS A 243 -10.41 5.97 -19.91
C LYS A 243 -9.04 6.63 -20.05
N ILE A 244 -8.14 6.28 -19.14
CA ILE A 244 -6.73 6.64 -19.23
C ILE A 244 -6.02 5.56 -20.02
N GLU A 245 -5.37 5.96 -21.13
CA GLU A 245 -4.75 5.03 -22.07
C GLU A 245 -3.51 4.35 -21.47
N HIS A 246 -3.30 3.09 -21.80
CA HIS A 246 -2.15 2.29 -21.41
C HIS A 246 -1.90 1.16 -22.42
N ASN A 247 -0.66 0.69 -22.49
CA ASN A 247 -0.24 -0.35 -23.44
C ASN A 247 -0.53 -1.80 -22.93
N GLU A 248 -1.11 -1.95 -21.75
CA GLU A 248 -1.43 -3.25 -21.17
C GLU A 248 -2.78 -3.76 -21.70
N SER A 249 -2.86 -5.04 -22.03
CA SER A 249 -4.13 -5.67 -22.44
C SER A 249 -5.13 -5.74 -21.28
N TRP A 250 -4.63 -5.76 -20.05
CA TRP A 250 -5.40 -5.80 -18.81
C TRP A 250 -4.61 -5.17 -17.68
N LEU A 251 -5.20 -4.23 -16.96
CA LEU A 251 -4.58 -3.48 -15.88
C LEU A 251 -5.46 -3.54 -14.63
N PRO A 252 -5.30 -4.55 -13.77
CA PRO A 252 -6.10 -4.68 -12.55
C PRO A 252 -5.69 -3.64 -11.51
N ALA A 253 -6.27 -2.45 -11.61
CA ALA A 253 -6.03 -1.39 -10.66
C ALA A 253 -6.73 -1.67 -9.32
N ARG A 254 -6.09 -1.34 -8.20
CA ARG A 254 -6.58 -1.62 -6.84
C ARG A 254 -6.76 -0.38 -5.99
N SER A 255 -5.86 0.59 -6.11
CA SER A 255 -5.90 1.81 -5.31
C SER A 255 -5.34 2.97 -6.11
N ILE A 256 -5.83 4.17 -5.84
CA ILE A 256 -5.29 5.42 -6.37
C ILE A 256 -4.84 6.27 -5.17
N LEU A 257 -3.67 6.86 -5.28
CA LEU A 257 -3.15 7.84 -4.34
C LEU A 257 -2.76 9.11 -5.09
N VAL A 258 -3.22 10.25 -4.63
CA VAL A 258 -2.69 11.55 -5.03
C VAL A 258 -1.78 12.04 -3.92
N SER A 259 -0.48 12.13 -4.21
CA SER A 259 0.52 12.56 -3.24
C SER A 259 0.39 14.05 -2.90
N GLN A 260 1.00 14.49 -1.81
CA GLN A 260 1.07 15.90 -1.42
C GLN A 260 1.72 16.77 -2.50
N LYS A 261 2.60 16.21 -3.33
CA LYS A 261 3.20 16.88 -4.49
C LYS A 261 2.32 16.84 -5.75
N GLY A 262 1.17 16.20 -5.69
CA GLY A 262 0.25 16.05 -6.82
C GLY A 262 0.57 14.91 -7.78
N THR A 263 1.55 14.05 -7.47
CA THR A 263 1.79 12.82 -8.25
C THR A 263 0.62 11.86 -8.04
N ARG A 264 0.08 11.32 -9.13
CA ARG A 264 -1.07 10.43 -9.14
C ARG A 264 -0.61 9.00 -9.33
N TYR A 265 -0.56 8.25 -8.25
CA TYR A 265 -0.15 6.85 -8.28
C TYR A 265 -1.35 5.92 -8.47
N LEU A 266 -1.16 4.91 -9.30
CA LEU A 266 -2.11 3.82 -9.51
C LEU A 266 -1.45 2.51 -9.10
N ALA A 267 -1.91 1.93 -8.01
CA ALA A 267 -1.47 0.62 -7.54
C ALA A 267 -2.19 -0.48 -8.32
N THR A 268 -1.45 -1.45 -8.85
CA THR A 268 -1.99 -2.52 -9.66
C THR A 268 -1.75 -3.90 -9.06
N PHE A 269 -2.55 -4.86 -9.43
CA PHE A 269 -2.41 -6.24 -8.99
C PHE A 269 -1.69 -7.08 -10.04
N GLY A 270 -0.35 -7.01 -10.04
CA GLY A 270 0.53 -7.77 -10.93
C GLY A 270 1.09 -6.99 -12.11
N LYS A 271 0.99 -5.66 -12.10
CA LYS A 271 1.60 -4.74 -13.07
C LYS A 271 2.32 -3.58 -12.39
N GLY A 272 2.66 -3.75 -11.12
CA GLY A 272 3.42 -2.79 -10.34
C GLY A 272 2.71 -1.48 -10.03
N LEU A 273 3.49 -0.46 -9.79
CA LEU A 273 3.04 0.90 -9.56
C LEU A 273 3.08 1.70 -10.86
N LYS A 274 2.00 2.39 -11.18
CA LYS A 274 1.89 3.26 -12.36
C LYS A 274 1.69 4.69 -11.92
N VAL A 275 2.12 5.63 -12.75
CA VAL A 275 1.87 7.08 -12.58
C VAL A 275 0.95 7.56 -13.69
N ILE A 276 -0.15 8.19 -13.29
CA ILE A 276 -1.05 8.87 -14.22
C ILE A 276 -0.40 10.21 -14.60
N GLN A 277 -0.16 10.40 -15.89
CA GLN A 277 0.50 11.62 -16.36
C GLN A 277 -0.37 12.88 -16.13
N PRO A 278 0.24 14.07 -16.06
CA PRO A 278 -0.49 15.32 -15.79
C PRO A 278 -1.63 15.62 -16.77
N ASP A 279 -1.50 15.20 -18.02
CA ASP A 279 -2.52 15.39 -19.07
C ASP A 279 -3.68 14.40 -18.98
N LEU A 280 -3.64 13.45 -18.02
CA LEU A 280 -4.63 12.40 -17.80
C LEU A 280 -4.82 11.42 -18.96
N LYS A 281 -3.95 11.45 -19.96
CA LYS A 281 -4.10 10.62 -21.16
C LYS A 281 -3.39 9.29 -21.05
N GLU A 282 -2.26 9.25 -20.36
CA GLU A 282 -1.37 8.10 -20.34
C GLU A 282 -1.01 7.65 -18.93
N LEU A 283 -0.70 6.35 -18.82
CA LEU A 283 -0.04 5.75 -17.66
C LEU A 283 1.42 5.46 -18.00
N ARG A 284 2.33 5.79 -17.06
CA ARG A 284 3.73 5.33 -17.11
C ARG A 284 4.02 4.41 -15.94
N SER A 285 4.92 3.47 -16.13
CA SER A 285 5.45 2.68 -15.03
C SER A 285 6.32 3.57 -14.15
N GLU A 286 6.10 3.54 -12.86
CA GLU A 286 7.04 4.10 -11.91
C GLU A 286 8.12 3.05 -11.68
N VAL A 287 9.35 3.41 -12.00
CA VAL A 287 10.50 2.55 -11.77
C VAL A 287 10.99 2.78 -10.35
N ILE A 288 10.41 2.06 -9.40
CA ILE A 288 10.97 1.97 -8.05
C ILE A 288 11.87 0.75 -8.05
N THR A 289 13.18 0.96 -8.10
CA THR A 289 14.15 -0.13 -8.00
C THR A 289 14.19 -0.61 -6.56
N LEU A 290 13.55 -1.72 -6.28
CA LEU A 290 13.57 -2.36 -4.97
C LEU A 290 14.47 -3.60 -5.03
N PRO A 291 15.41 -3.75 -4.08
CA PRO A 291 16.41 -4.83 -4.13
C PRO A 291 15.82 -6.23 -3.97
N PHE A 292 14.57 -6.36 -3.50
CA PHE A 292 13.98 -7.64 -3.14
C PHE A 292 12.60 -7.90 -3.75
N ILE A 293 12.02 -6.92 -4.43
CA ILE A 293 10.70 -7.02 -5.04
C ILE A 293 10.79 -6.53 -6.47
N ASP A 294 10.38 -7.38 -7.41
CA ASP A 294 10.08 -6.96 -8.76
C ASP A 294 8.81 -6.09 -8.73
N VAL A 295 9.01 -4.77 -8.68
CA VAL A 295 7.92 -3.80 -8.59
C VAL A 295 7.12 -3.76 -9.87
N ASP A 296 7.73 -4.06 -11.01
CA ASP A 296 7.04 -4.03 -12.31
C ASP A 296 5.97 -5.12 -12.43
N ASN A 297 6.13 -6.22 -11.66
CA ASN A 297 5.17 -7.31 -11.59
C ASN A 297 4.55 -7.48 -10.19
N ALA A 298 4.76 -6.54 -9.29
CA ALA A 298 4.23 -6.63 -7.94
C ALA A 298 2.70 -6.54 -7.93
N LYS A 299 2.09 -7.34 -7.04
CA LYS A 299 0.67 -7.24 -6.71
C LYS A 299 0.50 -6.26 -5.56
N ILE A 300 0.32 -4.99 -5.88
CA ILE A 300 0.16 -3.92 -4.90
C ILE A 300 -1.31 -3.82 -4.53
N ARG A 301 -1.61 -3.81 -3.23
CA ARG A 301 -2.98 -3.76 -2.72
C ARG A 301 -3.30 -2.47 -1.99
N ALA A 302 -2.33 -1.93 -1.25
CA ALA A 302 -2.46 -0.68 -0.51
C ALA A 302 -1.29 0.25 -0.85
N ILE A 303 -1.57 1.53 -0.93
CA ILE A 303 -0.58 2.58 -1.11
C ILE A 303 -0.98 3.75 -0.22
N TYR A 304 -0.02 4.34 0.47
CA TYR A 304 -0.23 5.44 1.39
C TYR A 304 0.98 6.38 1.40
N GLU A 305 0.77 7.68 1.49
CA GLU A 305 1.82 8.67 1.73
C GLU A 305 1.68 9.22 3.15
N ASP A 306 2.74 9.14 3.94
CA ASP A 306 2.75 9.66 5.31
C ASP A 306 2.99 11.17 5.36
N HIS A 307 2.89 11.77 6.55
CA HIS A 307 3.10 13.21 6.76
C HIS A 307 4.50 13.68 6.37
N ASN A 308 5.50 12.79 6.38
CA ASN A 308 6.87 13.05 5.94
C ASN A 308 7.06 12.85 4.43
N GLN A 309 5.98 12.56 3.70
CA GLN A 309 5.97 12.24 2.27
C GLN A 309 6.72 10.96 1.91
N ASN A 310 6.88 10.03 2.85
CA ASN A 310 7.34 8.68 2.54
C ASN A 310 6.19 7.90 1.93
N LEU A 311 6.49 7.12 0.88
CA LEU A 311 5.52 6.29 0.20
C LEU A 311 5.55 4.88 0.78
N TRP A 312 4.41 4.42 1.30
CA TRP A 312 4.21 3.08 1.85
C TRP A 312 3.45 2.24 0.84
N ILE A 313 4.00 1.09 0.47
CA ILE A 313 3.47 0.20 -0.57
C ILE A 313 3.25 -1.18 0.03
N GLY A 314 1.99 -1.55 0.18
CA GLY A 314 1.59 -2.87 0.68
C GLY A 314 1.44 -3.87 -0.46
N CYS A 315 2.23 -4.94 -0.42
CA CYS A 315 2.24 -5.99 -1.43
C CYS A 315 1.44 -7.20 -0.99
N TYR A 316 0.89 -7.94 -1.95
CA TYR A 316 0.17 -9.18 -1.71
C TYR A 316 1.15 -10.33 -1.53
N HIS A 317 1.18 -10.96 -0.34
CA HIS A 317 2.10 -12.03 0.06
C HIS A 317 3.60 -11.69 -0.10
N ARG A 318 3.95 -10.42 0.05
CA ARG A 318 5.35 -9.97 -0.01
C ARG A 318 5.68 -8.87 1.00
N GLY A 319 4.77 -8.64 1.97
CA GLY A 319 4.99 -7.61 2.98
C GLY A 319 4.83 -6.18 2.47
N MET A 320 5.60 -5.27 3.00
CA MET A 320 5.47 -3.83 2.80
C MET A 320 6.81 -3.20 2.46
N VAL A 321 6.78 -2.21 1.59
CA VAL A 321 7.91 -1.37 1.24
C VAL A 321 7.63 0.06 1.67
N MET A 322 8.60 0.71 2.27
CA MET A 322 8.59 2.15 2.50
C MET A 322 9.69 2.79 1.65
N VAL A 323 9.31 3.74 0.81
CA VAL A 323 10.22 4.58 0.03
C VAL A 323 10.30 5.93 0.71
N SER A 324 11.44 6.25 1.30
CA SER A 324 11.66 7.53 1.96
C SER A 324 11.77 8.66 0.93
N LYS A 325 11.17 9.80 1.23
CA LYS A 325 11.34 11.04 0.45
C LYS A 325 12.78 11.55 0.52
N GLU A 326 13.41 11.42 1.69
CA GLU A 326 14.76 11.92 1.93
C GLU A 326 15.76 10.81 1.63
N SER A 327 16.82 11.14 0.87
CA SER A 327 17.97 10.27 0.77
C SER A 327 18.59 10.15 2.16
N THR A 328 18.72 8.92 2.65
CA THR A 328 19.49 8.73 3.88
C THR A 328 20.95 9.09 3.61
N PRO A 329 21.63 9.77 4.53
CA PRO A 329 23.08 9.99 4.39
C PRO A 329 23.88 8.69 4.55
N PHE A 330 23.21 7.58 4.75
CA PHE A 330 23.79 6.25 4.92
C PHE A 330 23.63 5.45 3.63
N HIS A 331 24.75 5.00 3.10
CA HIS A 331 24.78 4.07 1.97
C HIS A 331 24.86 2.64 2.49
N PHE A 332 24.01 1.77 1.96
CA PHE A 332 24.01 0.35 2.31
C PHE A 332 24.65 -0.45 1.19
N TRP A 333 25.70 -1.20 1.51
CA TRP A 333 26.31 -2.15 0.61
C TRP A 333 26.17 -3.55 1.22
N SER A 334 25.75 -4.52 0.43
CA SER A 334 25.80 -5.93 0.81
C SER A 334 26.88 -6.63 0.00
N VAL A 335 27.78 -7.32 0.69
CA VAL A 335 28.74 -8.20 0.04
C VAL A 335 28.10 -9.58 -0.04
N PRO A 336 27.79 -10.09 -1.26
CA PRO A 336 27.19 -11.41 -1.42
C PRO A 336 28.19 -12.47 -0.96
N THR A 337 27.71 -13.44 -0.17
CA THR A 337 28.49 -14.63 0.21
C THR A 337 27.99 -15.84 -0.57
N ARG A 338 28.79 -16.92 -0.62
CA ARG A 338 28.38 -18.17 -1.27
C ARG A 338 27.21 -18.84 -0.58
N GLU A 339 27.18 -18.77 0.73
CA GLU A 339 26.16 -19.43 1.58
C GLU A 339 24.94 -18.56 1.76
N TYR A 340 25.12 -17.23 1.79
CA TYR A 340 24.07 -16.24 1.97
C TYR A 340 24.23 -15.13 0.92
N PRO A 341 23.58 -15.23 -0.24
CA PRO A 341 23.71 -14.24 -1.33
C PRO A 341 23.36 -12.79 -0.92
N GLN A 342 22.79 -12.60 0.25
CA GLN A 342 22.28 -11.30 0.72
C GLN A 342 22.92 -10.80 2.03
N ALA A 343 23.78 -11.55 2.69
CA ALA A 343 24.37 -11.12 3.97
C ALA A 343 25.69 -11.82 4.28
N GLY A 344 26.80 -11.09 4.16
CA GLY A 344 28.09 -11.48 4.72
C GLY A 344 28.29 -10.86 6.10
N VAL A 345 28.88 -11.58 7.04
CA VAL A 345 29.29 -11.01 8.34
C VAL A 345 30.54 -10.18 8.12
N ILE A 346 30.43 -8.86 8.30
CA ILE A 346 31.56 -7.95 8.18
C ILE A 346 32.34 -7.97 9.50
N THR A 347 33.62 -8.39 9.44
CA THR A 347 34.48 -8.53 10.61
C THR A 347 35.44 -7.34 10.79
N ALA A 348 35.71 -6.60 9.71
CA ALA A 348 36.57 -5.44 9.74
C ALA A 348 36.20 -4.44 8.64
N LEU A 349 36.38 -3.16 8.93
CA LEU A 349 36.25 -2.06 7.96
C LEU A 349 37.47 -1.14 8.06
N TYR A 350 37.97 -0.74 6.91
CA TYR A 350 39.06 0.24 6.79
C TYR A 350 38.73 1.17 5.61
N LYS A 351 39.00 2.46 5.78
CA LYS A 351 38.92 3.44 4.70
C LYS A 351 40.31 3.75 4.20
N ASP A 352 40.57 3.51 2.91
CA ASP A 352 41.86 3.82 2.29
C ASP A 352 42.04 5.33 2.01
N ASP A 353 43.25 5.73 1.62
CA ASP A 353 43.57 7.14 1.37
C ASP A 353 42.80 7.73 0.16
N ASP A 354 42.33 6.90 -0.73
CA ASP A 354 41.49 7.28 -1.89
C ASP A 354 40.02 7.39 -1.52
N GLY A 355 39.63 7.10 -0.27
CA GLY A 355 38.26 7.18 0.22
C GLY A 355 37.42 5.93 0.00
N HIS A 356 38.00 4.86 -0.53
CA HIS A 356 37.31 3.59 -0.67
C HIS A 356 37.24 2.84 0.65
N ILE A 357 36.23 1.98 0.79
CA ILE A 357 36.05 1.14 1.96
C ILE A 357 36.60 -0.26 1.66
N VAL A 358 37.49 -0.74 2.50
CA VAL A 358 37.99 -2.11 2.48
C VAL A 358 37.28 -2.88 3.61
N SER A 359 36.63 -3.97 3.27
CA SER A 359 35.82 -4.77 4.17
C SER A 359 36.33 -6.19 4.26
N GLY A 360 36.60 -6.68 5.49
CA GLY A 360 36.79 -8.10 5.76
C GLY A 360 35.47 -8.79 5.98
N VAL A 361 35.22 -9.86 5.24
CA VAL A 361 33.98 -10.65 5.32
C VAL A 361 34.30 -12.08 5.73
N GLU A 362 33.64 -12.56 6.78
CA GLU A 362 33.88 -13.87 7.36
C GLU A 362 33.65 -14.98 6.33
N GLY A 363 34.64 -15.85 6.16
CA GLY A 363 34.59 -16.99 5.23
C GLY A 363 34.75 -16.64 3.75
N GLU A 364 34.67 -15.36 3.37
CA GLU A 364 34.61 -14.94 1.95
C GLU A 364 35.85 -14.16 1.51
N GLY A 365 36.53 -13.45 2.44
CA GLY A 365 37.75 -12.71 2.14
C GLY A 365 37.71 -11.21 2.36
N VAL A 366 38.41 -10.47 1.53
CA VAL A 366 38.54 -9.01 1.63
C VAL A 366 37.99 -8.36 0.37
N PHE A 367 37.11 -7.38 0.54
CA PHE A 367 36.46 -6.66 -0.53
C PHE A 367 36.78 -5.17 -0.47
N LYS A 368 36.93 -4.55 -1.64
CA LYS A 368 37.03 -3.10 -1.80
C LYS A 368 35.73 -2.56 -2.37
N ILE A 369 35.21 -1.51 -1.75
CA ILE A 369 34.01 -0.80 -2.14
C ILE A 369 34.39 0.61 -2.53
N THR A 370 34.14 1.01 -3.78
CA THR A 370 34.42 2.37 -4.25
C THR A 370 33.33 3.35 -3.80
N SER A 371 33.57 4.65 -3.88
CA SER A 371 32.58 5.70 -3.64
C SER A 371 31.35 5.61 -4.56
N GLU A 372 31.52 4.96 -5.70
CA GLU A 372 30.42 4.71 -6.67
C GLU A 372 29.63 3.43 -6.37
N GLY A 373 29.98 2.71 -5.30
CA GLY A 373 29.33 1.46 -4.90
C GLY A 373 29.83 0.21 -5.61
N ASN A 374 30.89 0.28 -6.43
CA ASN A 374 31.45 -0.91 -7.07
C ASN A 374 32.20 -1.76 -6.05
N ILE A 375 31.87 -3.07 -6.00
CA ILE A 375 32.46 -4.02 -5.07
C ILE A 375 33.41 -4.94 -5.83
N THR A 376 34.65 -5.00 -5.37
CA THR A 376 35.71 -5.87 -5.94
C THR A 376 36.30 -6.74 -4.84
N CYS A 377 36.36 -8.04 -5.06
CA CYS A 377 37.09 -8.94 -4.15
C CYS A 377 38.59 -8.79 -4.35
N LEU A 378 39.28 -8.40 -3.30
CA LEU A 378 40.74 -8.27 -3.29
C LEU A 378 41.44 -9.60 -2.93
N LEU A 379 40.85 -10.35 -2.01
CA LEU A 379 41.39 -11.62 -1.50
C LEU A 379 40.23 -12.56 -1.19
N TYR A 380 40.29 -13.77 -1.78
CA TYR A 380 39.42 -14.87 -1.37
C TYR A 380 40.11 -15.66 -0.23
N THR A 381 39.34 -16.02 0.81
CA THR A 381 39.81 -17.04 1.75
C THR A 381 39.72 -18.38 1.04
N SER A 382 40.84 -19.10 0.92
CA SER A 382 40.78 -20.52 0.55
C SER A 382 40.12 -21.30 1.68
N PRO A 383 39.28 -22.30 1.39
CA PRO A 383 38.74 -23.15 2.45
C PRO A 383 39.91 -23.72 3.28
N SER A 384 39.76 -23.62 4.60
CA SER A 384 40.76 -24.13 5.54
C SER A 384 41.01 -25.63 5.25
N PRO A 385 42.27 -26.11 5.32
CA PRO A 385 42.54 -27.57 5.21
C PRO A 385 41.75 -28.40 6.21
N ARG A 386 41.15 -27.80 7.26
CA ARG A 386 40.30 -28.48 8.26
C ARG A 386 38.90 -28.76 7.77
N ASP A 387 38.44 -28.08 6.70
CA ASP A 387 37.09 -28.24 6.15
C ASP A 387 37.02 -29.34 5.09
N ARG A 388 38.12 -30.16 4.96
CA ARG A 388 38.23 -31.25 4.00
C ARG A 388 38.09 -32.65 4.62
N THR A 389 37.56 -32.75 5.83
CA THR A 389 37.29 -34.04 6.47
C THR A 389 35.82 -34.31 6.65
#